data_75090fd11dc45430d0387b571e6a8233
#
_entry.id   75090fd11dc45430d0387b571e6a8233
#
_cell.length_a   1.000
_cell.length_b   1.000
_cell.length_c   1.000
_cell.angle_alpha   90.00
_cell.angle_beta   90.00
_cell.angle_gamma   90.00
#
_symmetry.space_group_name_H-M   'P 1'
#
loop_
_entity.id
_entity.type
_entity.pdbx_description
1 polymer ?
#
loop_
_entity_poly.entity_id
_entity_poly.type
_entity_poly.pdbx_seq_one_letter_code
_entity_poly.pdbx_strand_id
1 'polypeptide(L)'
;GNHFIDLGYVDITDGDNEFGLEVGRYFGILSHSGSRGFGAKISEEYSVRAKKSCILPDLVKELAYLDMNSQDGQEYWIAMNLAGDYASACHEEIHRRISTALAIEEVGRVENHHNFAWKEMVNGREAIVHRKGATPAGEGVMGIIPGSMVSRGYIVRGKGNPDTLSSASHGAGRLHSRTKSKALFDQDQVDRVLHENEITLIGGGLDEAPMAYKDIDTVMSYQNDLVDIVGSFTPQVVRMASKSEEGLSFKERKDYKKKENERKERQRLKRERRMR
;
A
#
# COMPACT_ATOMS: atom_id res chain seq x y z
N GLY A 1 -1.24 -1.30 -11.08
CA GLY A 1 -1.37 -1.63 -9.67
C GLY A 1 -1.06 -0.45 -8.78
N ASN A 2 -1.44 -0.53 -7.52
CA ASN A 2 -1.21 0.51 -6.52
C ASN A 2 0.11 0.32 -5.74
N HIS A 3 1.06 -0.42 -6.29
CA HIS A 3 2.38 -0.56 -5.70
C HIS A 3 3.19 0.70 -5.95
N PHE A 4 3.84 1.19 -4.89
CA PHE A 4 4.63 2.40 -4.97
C PHE A 4 5.83 2.36 -4.02
N ILE A 5 6.77 3.26 -4.25
CA ILE A 5 7.85 3.62 -3.36
C ILE A 5 7.91 5.14 -3.37
N ASP A 6 7.78 5.75 -2.21
CA ASP A 6 7.85 7.19 -2.04
C ASP A 6 9.08 7.54 -1.20
N LEU A 7 9.78 8.58 -1.62
CA LEU A 7 10.81 9.25 -0.84
C LEU A 7 10.24 10.58 -0.38
N GLY A 8 10.50 10.94 0.86
CA GLY A 8 9.93 12.16 1.43
C GLY A 8 10.46 12.46 2.81
N TYR A 9 9.67 13.18 3.58
CA TYR A 9 10.00 13.57 4.94
C TYR A 9 9.06 12.90 5.94
N VAL A 10 9.65 12.47 7.06
CA VAL A 10 8.92 12.04 8.25
C VAL A 10 9.05 13.15 9.29
N ASP A 11 7.93 13.68 9.73
CA ASP A 11 7.88 14.61 10.87
C ASP A 11 7.39 13.81 12.09
N ILE A 12 8.29 13.56 13.05
CA ILE A 12 7.96 12.98 14.36
C ILE A 12 7.44 14.10 15.25
N THR A 13 6.24 13.92 15.79
CA THR A 13 5.54 14.92 16.61
C THR A 13 5.31 14.46 18.04
N ASP A 14 5.40 13.18 18.33
CA ASP A 14 5.30 12.58 19.66
C ASP A 14 6.71 12.36 20.22
N GLY A 15 7.04 13.00 21.33
CA GLY A 15 8.34 12.83 22.00
C GLY A 15 8.48 11.50 22.73
N ASP A 16 7.37 10.83 23.03
CA ASP A 16 7.33 9.48 23.62
C ASP A 16 7.01 8.45 22.52
N ASN A 17 7.90 8.39 21.52
CA ASN A 17 7.74 7.50 20.38
C ASN A 17 8.57 6.23 20.51
N GLU A 18 8.11 5.14 19.92
CA GLU A 18 8.72 3.81 20.00
C GLU A 18 10.10 3.72 19.32
N PHE A 19 10.47 4.72 18.52
CA PHE A 19 11.77 4.78 17.84
C PHE A 19 12.87 5.39 18.70
N GLY A 20 12.51 6.04 19.83
CA GLY A 20 13.45 6.81 20.63
C GLY A 20 14.04 8.02 19.88
N LEU A 21 13.35 8.51 18.87
CA LEU A 21 13.75 9.65 18.07
C LEU A 21 13.30 10.96 18.71
N GLU A 22 14.11 12.00 18.59
CA GLU A 22 13.69 13.35 18.97
C GLU A 22 12.56 13.84 18.04
N VAL A 23 11.70 14.73 18.57
CA VAL A 23 10.72 15.45 17.76
C VAL A 23 11.47 16.26 16.69
N GLY A 24 11.10 16.06 15.42
CA GLY A 24 11.81 16.69 14.32
C GLY A 24 11.56 16.04 12.97
N ARG A 25 12.30 16.51 11.98
CA ARG A 25 12.16 16.07 10.59
C ARG A 25 13.28 15.13 10.18
N TYR A 26 12.91 14.01 9.60
CA TYR A 26 13.78 12.96 9.11
C TYR A 26 13.51 12.66 7.63
N PHE A 27 14.49 12.08 6.95
CA PHE A 27 14.26 11.52 5.62
C PHE A 27 13.48 10.21 5.76
N GLY A 28 12.48 9.99 4.91
CA GLY A 28 11.62 8.83 4.94
C GLY A 28 11.51 8.09 3.63
N ILE A 29 11.38 6.77 3.72
CA ILE A 29 11.06 5.88 2.61
C ILE A 29 9.76 5.16 2.96
N LEU A 30 8.72 5.33 2.14
CA LEU A 30 7.46 4.60 2.27
C LEU A 30 7.31 3.67 1.07
N SER A 31 7.07 2.38 1.31
CA SER A 31 6.79 1.43 0.24
C SER A 31 5.47 0.71 0.45
N HIS A 32 4.74 0.51 -0.65
CA HIS A 32 3.55 -0.31 -0.70
C HIS A 32 3.76 -1.41 -1.74
N SER A 33 3.90 -2.64 -1.27
CA SER A 33 4.04 -3.82 -2.10
C SER A 33 3.23 -4.97 -1.49
N GLY A 34 3.37 -6.16 -2.02
CA GLY A 34 2.71 -7.35 -1.51
C GLY A 34 3.41 -8.62 -2.02
N SER A 35 2.80 -9.76 -1.79
CA SER A 35 3.31 -11.08 -2.17
C SER A 35 3.36 -11.33 -3.69
N ARG A 36 3.07 -10.30 -4.51
CA ARG A 36 3.15 -10.33 -5.97
C ARG A 36 2.31 -11.48 -6.57
N GLY A 37 2.79 -12.13 -7.63
CA GLY A 37 2.11 -13.27 -8.24
C GLY A 37 2.04 -14.51 -7.36
N PHE A 38 2.88 -14.63 -6.33
CA PHE A 38 2.89 -15.76 -5.42
C PHE A 38 1.59 -15.83 -4.60
N GLY A 39 1.29 -14.80 -3.82
CA GLY A 39 0.05 -14.77 -3.03
C GLY A 39 -1.21 -14.72 -3.89
N ALA A 40 -1.16 -14.11 -5.08
CA ALA A 40 -2.30 -14.13 -6.00
C ALA A 40 -2.67 -15.55 -6.43
N LYS A 41 -1.67 -16.40 -6.77
CA LYS A 41 -1.89 -17.81 -7.13
C LYS A 41 -2.43 -18.62 -5.96
N ILE A 42 -1.92 -18.43 -4.75
CA ILE A 42 -2.43 -19.07 -3.53
C ILE A 42 -3.90 -18.69 -3.32
N SER A 43 -4.21 -17.40 -3.35
CA SER A 43 -5.58 -16.90 -3.17
C SER A 43 -6.54 -17.45 -4.22
N GLU A 44 -6.13 -17.51 -5.49
CA GLU A 44 -6.94 -18.05 -6.59
C GLU A 44 -7.24 -19.55 -6.39
N GLU A 45 -6.23 -20.37 -6.11
CA GLU A 45 -6.37 -21.81 -5.91
C GLU A 45 -7.32 -22.12 -4.75
N TYR A 46 -7.09 -21.51 -3.57
CA TYR A 46 -7.91 -21.80 -2.40
C TYR A 46 -9.31 -21.17 -2.47
N SER A 47 -9.49 -20.06 -3.21
CA SER A 47 -10.83 -19.55 -3.53
C SER A 47 -11.64 -20.51 -4.37
N VAL A 48 -11.01 -21.19 -5.33
CA VAL A 48 -11.68 -22.23 -6.14
C VAL A 48 -12.08 -23.41 -5.25
N ARG A 49 -11.22 -23.87 -4.35
CA ARG A 49 -11.51 -24.96 -3.40
C ARG A 49 -12.64 -24.57 -2.44
N ALA A 50 -12.58 -23.36 -1.86
CA ALA A 50 -13.63 -22.85 -0.99
C ALA A 50 -15.01 -22.82 -1.68
N LYS A 51 -15.08 -22.32 -2.93
CA LYS A 51 -16.32 -22.30 -3.71
C LYS A 51 -16.88 -23.70 -4.04
N LYS A 52 -16.04 -24.72 -4.08
CA LYS A 52 -16.46 -26.10 -4.28
C LYS A 52 -16.98 -26.77 -3.00
N SER A 53 -16.37 -26.44 -1.85
CA SER A 53 -16.73 -27.03 -0.56
C SER A 53 -17.86 -26.29 0.15
N CYS A 54 -18.07 -25.01 -0.16
CA CYS A 54 -19.04 -24.14 0.47
C CYS A 54 -20.29 -24.01 -0.38
N ILE A 55 -21.43 -24.49 0.12
CA ILE A 55 -22.72 -24.36 -0.60
C ILE A 55 -23.33 -23.01 -0.21
N LEU A 56 -23.12 -22.01 -1.04
CA LEU A 56 -23.64 -20.66 -0.86
C LEU A 56 -24.54 -20.25 -2.05
N PRO A 57 -25.59 -19.43 -1.82
CA PRO A 57 -26.34 -18.81 -2.91
C PRO A 57 -25.43 -18.02 -3.85
N ASP A 58 -25.76 -17.96 -5.14
CA ASP A 58 -24.93 -17.27 -6.16
C ASP A 58 -24.60 -15.82 -5.81
N LEU A 59 -25.53 -15.10 -5.17
CA LEU A 59 -25.35 -13.71 -4.75
C LEU A 59 -24.16 -13.52 -3.79
N VAL A 60 -23.86 -14.51 -2.97
CA VAL A 60 -22.81 -14.48 -1.94
C VAL A 60 -21.71 -15.53 -2.15
N LYS A 61 -21.65 -16.15 -3.32
CA LYS A 61 -20.69 -17.20 -3.67
C LYS A 61 -19.22 -16.74 -3.53
N GLU A 62 -18.96 -15.45 -3.73
CA GLU A 62 -17.63 -14.88 -3.55
C GLU A 62 -17.20 -14.78 -2.08
N LEU A 63 -18.12 -14.99 -1.12
CA LEU A 63 -17.84 -15.07 0.32
C LEU A 63 -17.57 -16.50 0.80
N ALA A 64 -17.31 -17.44 -0.13
CA ALA A 64 -16.96 -18.81 0.22
C ALA A 64 -15.73 -18.83 1.14
N TYR A 65 -15.75 -19.74 2.11
CA TYR A 65 -14.73 -19.90 3.14
C TYR A 65 -14.24 -21.35 3.23
N LEU A 66 -13.11 -21.54 3.88
CA LEU A 66 -12.55 -22.84 4.23
C LEU A 66 -12.71 -23.07 5.74
N ASP A 67 -13.16 -24.26 6.12
CA ASP A 67 -13.14 -24.68 7.53
C ASP A 67 -11.70 -24.88 7.98
N MET A 68 -11.28 -24.16 9.03
CA MET A 68 -9.94 -24.25 9.57
C MET A 68 -9.56 -25.63 10.13
N ASN A 69 -10.55 -26.49 10.42
CA ASN A 69 -10.33 -27.87 10.83
C ASN A 69 -10.17 -28.82 9.63
N SER A 70 -10.44 -28.37 8.42
CA SER A 70 -10.21 -29.14 7.20
C SER A 70 -8.74 -29.08 6.77
N GLN A 71 -8.32 -30.08 5.98
CA GLN A 71 -6.99 -30.07 5.38
C GLN A 71 -6.78 -28.82 4.50
N ASP A 72 -7.72 -28.48 3.62
CA ASP A 72 -7.64 -27.29 2.76
C ASP A 72 -7.55 -25.99 3.58
N GLY A 73 -8.24 -25.88 4.71
CA GLY A 73 -8.17 -24.73 5.61
C GLY A 73 -6.79 -24.58 6.25
N GLN A 74 -6.21 -25.68 6.74
CA GLN A 74 -4.88 -25.68 7.35
C GLN A 74 -3.78 -25.40 6.32
N GLU A 75 -3.84 -26.03 5.14
CA GLU A 75 -2.89 -25.77 4.06
C GLU A 75 -2.95 -24.32 3.60
N TYR A 76 -4.16 -23.76 3.43
CA TYR A 76 -4.33 -22.36 3.07
C TYR A 76 -3.75 -21.42 4.13
N TRP A 77 -3.97 -21.72 5.41
CA TRP A 77 -3.42 -20.93 6.51
C TRP A 77 -1.89 -20.85 6.45
N ILE A 78 -1.24 -22.00 6.25
CA ILE A 78 0.24 -22.07 6.11
C ILE A 78 0.69 -21.30 4.86
N ALA A 79 0.05 -21.54 3.72
CA ALA A 79 0.41 -20.89 2.45
C ALA A 79 0.19 -19.36 2.49
N MET A 80 -0.88 -18.90 3.15
CA MET A 80 -1.17 -17.48 3.34
C MET A 80 -0.11 -16.81 4.23
N ASN A 81 0.28 -17.44 5.33
CA ASN A 81 1.35 -16.91 6.20
C ASN A 81 2.68 -16.83 5.45
N LEU A 82 3.06 -17.88 4.71
CA LEU A 82 4.25 -17.85 3.85
C LEU A 82 4.21 -16.71 2.82
N ALA A 83 3.03 -16.39 2.27
CA ALA A 83 2.88 -15.26 1.37
C ALA A 83 3.00 -13.91 2.10
N GLY A 84 2.61 -13.83 3.36
CA GLY A 84 2.85 -12.69 4.25
C GLY A 84 4.34 -12.47 4.51
N ASP A 85 5.05 -13.52 4.93
CA ASP A 85 6.51 -13.48 5.16
C ASP A 85 7.27 -13.09 3.88
N TYR A 86 6.84 -13.62 2.73
CA TYR A 86 7.39 -13.21 1.44
C TYR A 86 7.16 -11.74 1.13
N ALA A 87 6.00 -11.18 1.48
CA ALA A 87 5.71 -9.76 1.30
C ALA A 87 6.62 -8.90 2.19
N SER A 88 6.76 -9.25 3.47
CA SER A 88 7.69 -8.57 4.40
C SER A 88 9.13 -8.61 3.89
N ALA A 89 9.62 -9.78 3.48
CA ALA A 89 10.97 -9.93 2.90
C ALA A 89 11.15 -9.06 1.62
N CYS A 90 10.11 -8.91 0.80
CA CYS A 90 10.14 -8.01 -0.35
C CYS A 90 10.30 -6.55 0.07
N HIS A 91 9.58 -6.09 1.11
CA HIS A 91 9.71 -4.74 1.66
C HIS A 91 11.10 -4.51 2.24
N GLU A 92 11.60 -5.44 3.05
CA GLU A 92 12.94 -5.38 3.62
C GLU A 92 14.02 -5.21 2.54
N GLU A 93 13.96 -6.04 1.50
CA GLU A 93 14.93 -5.98 0.40
C GLU A 93 14.81 -4.68 -0.42
N ILE A 94 13.61 -4.15 -0.62
CA ILE A 94 13.38 -2.85 -1.27
C ILE A 94 14.06 -1.75 -0.44
N HIS A 95 13.77 -1.67 0.86
CA HIS A 95 14.35 -0.66 1.75
C HIS A 95 15.86 -0.78 1.85
N ARG A 96 16.39 -2.00 2.06
CA ARG A 96 17.84 -2.26 2.08
C ARG A 96 18.55 -1.75 0.82
N ARG A 97 18.00 -2.04 -0.37
CA ARG A 97 18.59 -1.58 -1.64
C ARG A 97 18.58 -0.07 -1.78
N ILE A 98 17.50 0.58 -1.39
CA ILE A 98 17.38 2.04 -1.49
C ILE A 98 18.33 2.69 -0.49
N SER A 99 18.34 2.24 0.77
CA SER A 99 19.23 2.76 1.81
C SER A 99 20.71 2.60 1.43
N THR A 100 21.09 1.45 0.86
CA THR A 100 22.45 1.24 0.34
C THR A 100 22.77 2.19 -0.81
N ALA A 101 21.85 2.36 -1.76
CA ALA A 101 22.08 3.24 -2.92
C ALA A 101 22.16 4.73 -2.55
N LEU A 102 21.46 5.15 -1.50
CA LEU A 102 21.48 6.52 -0.99
C LEU A 102 22.54 6.74 0.10
N ALA A 103 23.24 5.70 0.53
CA ALA A 103 24.20 5.71 1.63
C ALA A 103 23.60 6.29 2.93
N ILE A 104 22.37 5.86 3.27
CA ILE A 104 21.66 6.27 4.49
C ILE A 104 21.52 5.09 5.45
N GLU A 105 21.46 5.39 6.74
CA GLU A 105 21.24 4.44 7.81
C GLU A 105 19.77 4.50 8.27
N GLU A 106 19.18 3.32 8.55
CA GLU A 106 17.83 3.20 9.08
C GLU A 106 17.85 3.44 10.59
N VAL A 107 17.05 4.40 11.05
CA VAL A 107 16.93 4.79 12.47
C VAL A 107 15.57 4.40 13.07
N GLY A 108 14.61 3.96 12.26
CA GLY A 108 13.30 3.50 12.70
C GLY A 108 12.52 2.89 11.54
N ARG A 109 11.64 1.93 11.85
CA ARG A 109 10.80 1.24 10.87
C ARG A 109 9.41 0.98 11.42
N VAL A 110 8.40 1.15 10.55
CA VAL A 110 7.03 0.70 10.77
C VAL A 110 6.61 -0.18 9.62
N GLU A 111 6.01 -1.31 9.91
CA GLU A 111 5.44 -2.22 8.92
C GLU A 111 4.06 -2.68 9.37
N ASN A 112 3.10 -2.73 8.45
CA ASN A 112 1.79 -3.30 8.71
C ASN A 112 1.19 -3.97 7.48
N HIS A 113 0.52 -5.09 7.70
CA HIS A 113 -0.31 -5.75 6.68
C HIS A 113 -1.73 -5.19 6.73
N HIS A 114 -2.35 -4.98 5.57
CA HIS A 114 -3.72 -4.46 5.44
C HIS A 114 -4.62 -5.33 4.53
N ASN A 115 -4.14 -6.52 4.16
CA ASN A 115 -4.86 -7.52 3.38
C ASN A 115 -4.38 -8.90 3.84
N PHE A 116 -4.80 -9.29 5.04
CA PHE A 116 -4.31 -10.49 5.71
C PHE A 116 -5.36 -10.99 6.73
N ALA A 117 -5.09 -12.13 7.39
CA ALA A 117 -5.90 -12.67 8.47
C ALA A 117 -5.02 -13.09 9.65
N TRP A 118 -5.52 -12.88 10.86
CA TRP A 118 -4.84 -13.16 12.12
C TRP A 118 -5.70 -14.04 13.02
N LYS A 119 -5.07 -14.88 13.84
CA LYS A 119 -5.69 -15.50 14.99
C LYS A 119 -5.62 -14.54 16.15
N GLU A 120 -6.75 -14.08 16.63
CA GLU A 120 -6.85 -13.10 17.71
C GLU A 120 -7.92 -13.50 18.72
N MET A 121 -7.75 -13.02 19.95
CA MET A 121 -8.78 -13.20 21.00
C MET A 121 -9.85 -12.12 20.86
N VAL A 122 -11.06 -12.53 20.52
CA VAL A 122 -12.22 -11.65 20.40
C VAL A 122 -13.27 -12.11 21.42
N ASN A 123 -13.62 -11.26 22.37
CA ASN A 123 -14.58 -11.56 23.43
C ASN A 123 -14.29 -12.89 24.15
N GLY A 124 -13.01 -13.16 24.46
CA GLY A 124 -12.56 -14.36 25.19
C GLY A 124 -12.53 -15.63 24.35
N ARG A 125 -12.68 -15.55 23.04
CA ARG A 125 -12.60 -16.69 22.11
C ARG A 125 -11.58 -16.44 21.02
N GLU A 126 -10.83 -17.46 20.62
CA GLU A 126 -9.97 -17.37 19.43
C GLU A 126 -10.84 -17.24 18.19
N ALA A 127 -10.53 -16.24 17.37
CA ALA A 127 -11.21 -15.96 16.10
C ALA A 127 -10.19 -15.65 14.99
N ILE A 128 -10.58 -15.88 13.75
CA ILE A 128 -9.82 -15.45 12.58
C ILE A 128 -10.31 -14.05 12.18
N VAL A 129 -9.51 -13.04 12.46
CA VAL A 129 -9.83 -11.65 12.11
C VAL A 129 -9.23 -11.32 10.75
N HIS A 130 -10.10 -11.08 9.78
CA HIS A 130 -9.71 -10.67 8.43
C HIS A 130 -9.68 -9.16 8.32
N ARG A 131 -8.58 -8.60 7.83
CA ARG A 131 -8.48 -7.17 7.52
C ARG A 131 -8.18 -6.98 6.05
N LYS A 132 -9.03 -6.22 5.37
CA LYS A 132 -8.84 -5.75 4.00
C LYS A 132 -9.36 -4.32 3.91
N GLY A 133 -8.47 -3.37 3.59
CA GLY A 133 -8.80 -1.96 3.71
C GLY A 133 -8.78 -1.47 5.17
N ALA A 134 -8.28 -2.27 6.07
CA ALA A 134 -8.03 -1.99 7.48
C ALA A 134 -6.66 -2.55 7.87
N THR A 135 -6.08 -2.02 8.94
CA THR A 135 -4.80 -2.45 9.51
C THR A 135 -4.97 -2.76 11.00
N PRO A 136 -4.15 -3.65 11.58
CA PRO A 136 -4.12 -3.85 13.03
C PRO A 136 -3.85 -2.53 13.76
N ALA A 137 -4.62 -2.27 14.82
CA ALA A 137 -4.49 -1.12 15.72
C ALA A 137 -4.73 -1.56 17.18
N GLY A 138 -4.16 -2.71 17.56
CA GLY A 138 -4.09 -3.15 18.95
C GLY A 138 -3.38 -2.11 19.81
N GLU A 139 -3.55 -2.17 21.13
CA GLU A 139 -2.88 -1.23 22.05
C GLU A 139 -1.36 -1.24 21.85
N GLY A 140 -0.76 -0.07 21.58
CA GLY A 140 0.66 0.08 21.32
C GLY A 140 1.15 -0.40 19.94
N VAL A 141 0.28 -0.98 19.10
CA VAL A 141 0.68 -1.47 17.77
C VAL A 141 0.93 -0.31 16.83
N MET A 142 2.16 -0.23 16.31
CA MET A 142 2.55 0.78 15.33
C MET A 142 2.01 0.49 13.95
N GLY A 143 1.64 1.54 13.23
CA GLY A 143 1.13 1.44 11.86
C GLY A 143 1.41 2.68 11.03
N ILE A 144 1.24 2.53 9.72
CA ILE A 144 1.26 3.63 8.75
C ILE A 144 -0.07 3.68 7.99
N ILE A 145 -0.68 4.85 7.92
CA ILE A 145 -1.93 5.12 7.20
C ILE A 145 -1.63 6.12 6.09
N PRO A 146 -1.31 5.66 4.86
CA PRO A 146 -0.94 6.55 3.77
C PRO A 146 -2.15 7.30 3.19
N GLY A 147 -1.87 8.51 2.71
CA GLY A 147 -2.81 9.31 1.92
C GLY A 147 -2.79 8.93 0.43
N SER A 148 -2.71 9.94 -0.42
CA SER A 148 -2.46 9.82 -1.85
C SER A 148 -1.01 10.21 -2.19
N MET A 149 -0.63 10.13 -3.47
CA MET A 149 0.71 10.53 -3.91
C MET A 149 1.06 12.02 -3.68
N VAL A 150 0.09 12.86 -3.34
CA VAL A 150 0.28 14.29 -3.03
C VAL A 150 -0.09 14.64 -1.59
N SER A 151 -0.71 13.73 -0.86
CA SER A 151 -1.14 13.97 0.52
C SER A 151 -0.28 13.19 1.51
N ARG A 152 -0.18 13.73 2.73
CA ARG A 152 0.57 13.07 3.80
C ARG A 152 0.00 11.69 4.14
N GLY A 153 0.84 10.84 4.74
CA GLY A 153 0.44 9.67 5.49
C GLY A 153 0.68 9.89 6.97
N TYR A 154 0.11 9.06 7.84
CA TYR A 154 0.23 9.17 9.29
C TYR A 154 0.90 7.95 9.88
N ILE A 155 1.93 8.16 10.71
CA ILE A 155 2.50 7.15 11.58
C ILE A 155 1.68 7.17 12.85
N VAL A 156 1.15 6.00 13.21
CA VAL A 156 0.13 5.89 14.28
C VAL A 156 0.48 4.79 15.27
N ARG A 157 -0.03 4.94 16.48
CA ARG A 157 -0.06 3.95 17.56
C ARG A 157 -1.50 3.55 17.83
N GLY A 158 -1.81 2.26 17.78
CA GLY A 158 -3.14 1.71 18.04
C GLY A 158 -3.57 1.85 19.49
N LYS A 159 -4.86 2.02 19.71
CA LYS A 159 -5.51 2.13 21.04
C LYS A 159 -6.21 0.86 21.49
N GLY A 160 -6.22 -0.19 20.67
CA GLY A 160 -6.85 -1.46 21.01
C GLY A 160 -8.37 -1.41 21.16
N ASN A 161 -9.07 -0.51 20.41
CA ASN A 161 -10.52 -0.37 20.52
C ASN A 161 -11.22 -1.69 20.12
N PRO A 162 -11.92 -2.37 21.06
CA PRO A 162 -12.54 -3.67 20.82
C PRO A 162 -13.74 -3.59 19.85
N ASP A 163 -14.43 -2.45 19.79
CA ASP A 163 -15.61 -2.27 18.93
C ASP A 163 -15.24 -2.32 17.44
N THR A 164 -13.97 -2.08 17.13
CA THR A 164 -13.43 -2.16 15.76
C THR A 164 -12.56 -3.40 15.55
N LEU A 165 -12.61 -4.38 16.45
CA LEU A 165 -11.68 -5.51 16.44
C LEU A 165 -10.23 -5.05 16.44
N SER A 166 -9.90 -4.03 17.23
CA SER A 166 -8.56 -3.42 17.29
C SER A 166 -8.01 -3.11 15.91
N SER A 167 -8.81 -2.41 15.08
CA SER A 167 -8.47 -2.10 13.70
C SER A 167 -8.64 -0.62 13.39
N ALA A 168 -7.83 -0.09 12.48
CA ALA A 168 -7.93 1.26 11.95
C ALA A 168 -7.96 1.24 10.42
N SER A 169 -8.19 2.38 9.78
CA SER A 169 -8.12 2.52 8.33
C SER A 169 -6.71 2.19 7.81
N HIS A 170 -6.62 1.55 6.66
CA HIS A 170 -5.31 1.24 6.03
C HIS A 170 -4.76 2.38 5.18
N GLY A 171 -5.52 3.46 4.98
CA GLY A 171 -5.20 4.60 4.13
C GLY A 171 -6.40 5.48 3.90
N ALA A 172 -6.27 6.53 3.10
CA ALA A 172 -7.33 7.48 2.79
C ALA A 172 -8.58 6.82 2.18
N GLY A 173 -8.42 5.73 1.46
CA GLY A 173 -9.51 5.12 0.69
C GLY A 173 -9.86 5.93 -0.56
N ARG A 174 -10.65 5.32 -1.46
CA ARG A 174 -10.95 5.89 -2.76
C ARG A 174 -12.38 6.47 -2.81
N LEU A 175 -12.53 7.61 -3.48
CA LEU A 175 -13.81 8.17 -3.89
C LEU A 175 -14.32 7.52 -5.17
N HIS A 176 -13.40 7.13 -6.07
CA HIS A 176 -13.72 6.59 -7.38
C HIS A 176 -12.98 5.28 -7.66
N SER A 177 -13.66 4.34 -8.33
CA SER A 177 -13.01 3.14 -8.83
C SER A 177 -11.93 3.49 -9.86
N ARG A 178 -10.95 2.58 -10.06
CA ARG A 178 -9.89 2.77 -11.05
C ARG A 178 -10.41 3.07 -12.45
N THR A 179 -11.46 2.36 -12.87
CA THR A 179 -12.11 2.58 -14.17
C THR A 179 -12.73 3.98 -14.25
N LYS A 180 -13.44 4.39 -13.19
CA LYS A 180 -14.06 5.71 -13.12
C LYS A 180 -13.02 6.83 -13.09
N SER A 181 -11.91 6.66 -12.38
CA SER A 181 -10.82 7.65 -12.35
C SER A 181 -10.24 7.91 -13.73
N LYS A 182 -10.01 6.86 -14.53
CA LYS A 182 -9.53 6.99 -15.93
C LYS A 182 -10.52 7.71 -16.85
N ALA A 183 -11.81 7.66 -16.53
CA ALA A 183 -12.85 8.36 -17.31
C ALA A 183 -13.05 9.81 -16.86
N LEU A 184 -12.75 10.11 -15.58
CA LEU A 184 -12.98 11.44 -14.98
C LEU A 184 -11.79 12.39 -15.09
N PHE A 185 -10.57 11.85 -15.07
CA PHE A 185 -9.34 12.64 -14.97
C PHE A 185 -8.49 12.50 -16.22
N ASP A 186 -7.85 13.58 -16.61
CA ASP A 186 -6.84 13.61 -17.67
C ASP A 186 -5.43 13.86 -17.12
N GLN A 187 -4.41 13.73 -17.99
CA GLN A 187 -3.03 13.85 -17.59
C GLN A 187 -2.68 15.30 -17.18
N ASP A 188 -3.27 16.29 -17.84
CA ASP A 188 -2.99 17.71 -17.55
C ASP A 188 -3.49 18.11 -16.17
N GLN A 189 -4.63 17.54 -15.72
CA GLN A 189 -5.14 17.72 -14.36
C GLN A 189 -4.21 17.09 -13.33
N VAL A 190 -3.75 15.86 -13.58
CA VAL A 190 -2.79 15.17 -12.68
C VAL A 190 -1.48 15.93 -12.60
N ASP A 191 -0.91 16.32 -13.74
CA ASP A 191 0.36 17.05 -13.80
C ASP A 191 0.29 18.39 -13.07
N ARG A 192 -0.85 19.09 -13.14
CA ARG A 192 -1.10 20.34 -12.42
C ARG A 192 -1.09 20.12 -10.91
N VAL A 193 -1.86 19.13 -10.43
CA VAL A 193 -1.94 18.80 -8.99
C VAL A 193 -0.57 18.37 -8.46
N LEU A 194 0.20 17.59 -9.23
CA LEU A 194 1.57 17.21 -8.85
C LEU A 194 2.49 18.43 -8.74
N HIS A 195 2.40 19.34 -9.72
CA HIS A 195 3.21 20.57 -9.72
C HIS A 195 2.85 21.49 -8.55
N GLU A 196 1.56 21.69 -8.27
CA GLU A 196 1.07 22.51 -7.14
C GLU A 196 1.54 21.96 -5.77
N ASN A 197 1.75 20.65 -5.66
CA ASN A 197 2.24 19.99 -4.45
C ASN A 197 3.75 19.67 -4.49
N GLU A 198 4.48 20.14 -5.50
CA GLU A 198 5.92 19.93 -5.68
C GLU A 198 6.34 18.45 -5.71
N ILE A 199 5.47 17.56 -6.20
CA ILE A 199 5.71 16.12 -6.28
C ILE A 199 6.35 15.73 -7.60
N THR A 200 7.46 14.99 -7.53
CA THR A 200 8.07 14.32 -8.69
C THR A 200 7.50 12.93 -8.85
N LEU A 201 6.67 12.71 -9.88
CA LEU A 201 6.10 11.40 -10.19
C LEU A 201 6.92 10.65 -11.24
N ILE A 202 7.27 9.40 -10.94
CA ILE A 202 7.95 8.47 -11.85
C ILE A 202 7.01 7.28 -12.12
N GLY A 203 6.46 7.19 -13.33
CA GLY A 203 5.48 6.17 -13.69
C GLY A 203 4.07 6.53 -13.23
N GLY A 204 3.23 5.52 -13.00
CA GLY A 204 1.83 5.74 -12.63
C GLY A 204 0.88 5.82 -13.83
N GLY A 205 -0.40 5.98 -13.54
CA GLY A 205 -1.47 6.13 -14.50
C GLY A 205 -2.69 6.82 -13.89
N LEU A 206 -3.63 7.24 -14.72
CA LEU A 206 -4.84 7.96 -14.32
C LEU A 206 -5.74 7.16 -13.34
N ASP A 207 -5.55 5.85 -13.26
CA ASP A 207 -6.25 5.02 -12.28
C ASP A 207 -5.82 5.30 -10.82
N GLU A 208 -4.66 5.90 -10.63
CA GLU A 208 -4.13 6.31 -9.32
C GLU A 208 -4.02 7.84 -9.17
N ALA A 209 -4.80 8.60 -9.97
CA ALA A 209 -4.84 10.05 -9.86
C ALA A 209 -5.13 10.49 -8.41
N PRO A 210 -4.43 11.51 -7.86
CA PRO A 210 -4.61 11.96 -6.47
C PRO A 210 -6.07 12.28 -6.12
N MET A 211 -6.78 12.89 -7.05
CA MET A 211 -8.20 13.29 -6.91
C MET A 211 -9.15 12.09 -6.78
N ALA A 212 -8.69 10.88 -7.02
CA ALA A 212 -9.49 9.67 -6.84
C ALA A 212 -9.61 9.23 -5.37
N TYR A 213 -8.89 9.87 -4.47
CA TYR A 213 -8.80 9.51 -3.05
C TYR A 213 -9.58 10.49 -2.17
N LYS A 214 -9.99 10.01 -1.00
CA LYS A 214 -10.56 10.85 0.06
C LYS A 214 -9.45 11.72 0.66
N ASP A 215 -9.87 12.83 1.26
CA ASP A 215 -8.96 13.63 2.09
C ASP A 215 -8.54 12.84 3.34
N ILE A 216 -7.25 12.64 3.50
CA ILE A 216 -6.69 11.82 4.58
C ILE A 216 -6.89 12.47 5.95
N ASP A 217 -6.84 13.81 6.03
CA ASP A 217 -7.02 14.53 7.28
C ASP A 217 -8.45 14.37 7.79
N THR A 218 -9.42 14.39 6.88
CA THR A 218 -10.83 14.07 7.18
C THR A 218 -10.97 12.61 7.65
N VAL A 219 -10.31 11.65 6.98
CA VAL A 219 -10.35 10.23 7.40
C VAL A 219 -9.77 10.07 8.80
N MET A 220 -8.63 10.71 9.09
CA MET A 220 -7.98 10.62 10.40
C MET A 220 -8.80 11.28 11.52
N SER A 221 -9.55 12.34 11.24
CA SER A 221 -10.42 12.98 12.24
C SER A 221 -11.52 12.05 12.79
N TYR A 222 -11.86 11.00 12.05
CA TYR A 222 -12.82 9.96 12.48
C TYR A 222 -12.16 8.75 13.16
N GLN A 223 -10.86 8.80 13.44
CA GLN A 223 -10.12 7.68 14.03
C GLN A 223 -9.46 8.00 15.37
N ASN A 224 -9.89 9.08 16.02
CA ASN A 224 -9.32 9.53 17.30
C ASN A 224 -9.49 8.51 18.45
N ASP A 225 -10.47 7.64 18.35
CA ASP A 225 -10.72 6.54 19.28
C ASP A 225 -10.01 5.24 18.91
N LEU A 226 -9.36 5.19 17.75
CA LEU A 226 -8.69 4.00 17.21
C LEU A 226 -7.18 4.08 17.31
N VAL A 227 -6.61 5.28 17.09
CA VAL A 227 -5.16 5.51 17.00
C VAL A 227 -4.75 6.86 17.57
N ASP A 228 -3.51 6.92 18.05
CA ASP A 228 -2.78 8.17 18.33
C ASP A 228 -1.82 8.46 17.18
N ILE A 229 -1.63 9.73 16.85
CA ILE A 229 -0.68 10.17 15.81
C ILE A 229 0.69 10.35 16.45
N VAL A 230 1.67 9.59 15.99
CA VAL A 230 3.09 9.68 16.41
C VAL A 230 3.87 10.61 15.48
N GLY A 231 3.48 10.64 14.21
CA GLY A 231 4.13 11.49 13.22
C GLY A 231 3.41 11.42 11.87
N SER A 232 3.99 12.07 10.86
CA SER A 232 3.46 12.06 9.50
C SER A 232 4.57 11.88 8.48
N PHE A 233 4.20 11.31 7.32
CA PHE A 233 5.07 11.18 6.15
C PHE A 233 4.55 12.08 5.04
N THR A 234 5.40 12.94 4.48
CA THR A 234 5.07 13.81 3.34
C THR A 234 5.88 13.37 2.11
N PRO A 235 5.24 12.88 1.05
CA PRO A 235 5.94 12.45 -0.16
C PRO A 235 6.58 13.65 -0.89
N GLN A 236 7.70 13.40 -1.60
CA GLN A 236 8.37 14.34 -2.48
C GLN A 236 8.67 13.70 -3.84
N VAL A 237 9.11 12.46 -3.84
CA VAL A 237 9.33 11.67 -5.06
C VAL A 237 8.53 10.40 -4.94
N VAL A 238 7.63 10.18 -5.89
CA VAL A 238 6.73 9.03 -5.93
C VAL A 238 7.05 8.16 -7.12
N ARG A 239 7.41 6.90 -6.89
CA ARG A 239 7.58 5.89 -7.93
C ARG A 239 6.42 4.93 -7.92
N MET A 240 5.51 5.03 -8.87
CA MET A 240 4.39 4.10 -9.04
C MET A 240 4.75 2.95 -9.99
N ALA A 241 4.21 1.75 -9.71
CA ALA A 241 4.25 0.66 -10.67
C ALA A 241 3.39 1.00 -11.90
N SER A 242 3.98 0.89 -13.09
CA SER A 242 3.23 1.08 -14.33
C SER A 242 2.57 -0.23 -14.78
N LYS A 243 1.37 -0.15 -15.37
CA LYS A 243 0.69 -1.34 -15.94
C LYS A 243 1.49 -2.03 -17.03
N SER A 244 2.31 -1.28 -17.73
CA SER A 244 3.18 -1.77 -18.81
C SER A 244 4.32 -2.66 -18.32
N GLU A 245 4.62 -2.65 -17.02
CA GLU A 245 5.66 -3.50 -16.42
C GLU A 245 5.08 -4.73 -15.69
N GLU A 246 3.78 -4.77 -15.43
CA GLU A 246 3.11 -5.90 -14.79
C GLU A 246 2.96 -7.06 -15.80
N GLY A 247 3.51 -8.22 -15.45
CA GLY A 247 3.43 -9.44 -16.28
C GLY A 247 4.57 -9.64 -17.27
N LEU A 248 5.45 -8.67 -17.47
CA LEU A 248 6.59 -8.83 -18.37
C LEU A 248 7.74 -9.60 -17.69
N SER A 249 8.38 -10.50 -18.44
CA SER A 249 9.65 -11.11 -18.05
C SER A 249 10.76 -10.05 -17.94
N PHE A 250 11.87 -10.38 -17.28
CA PHE A 250 13.02 -9.47 -17.14
C PHE A 250 13.54 -8.94 -18.50
N LYS A 251 13.55 -9.81 -19.53
CA LYS A 251 13.97 -9.45 -20.88
C LYS A 251 12.98 -8.47 -21.53
N GLU A 252 11.69 -8.75 -21.44
CA GLU A 252 10.64 -7.90 -21.98
C GLU A 252 10.59 -6.53 -21.30
N ARG A 253 10.85 -6.44 -19.98
CA ARG A 253 10.97 -5.16 -19.25
C ARG A 253 12.14 -4.34 -19.76
N LYS A 254 13.28 -4.97 -20.06
CA LYS A 254 14.46 -4.29 -20.60
C LYS A 254 14.19 -3.72 -21.99
N ASP A 255 13.53 -4.50 -22.84
CA ASP A 255 13.15 -4.09 -24.19
C ASP A 255 12.08 -2.99 -24.17
N TYR A 256 11.12 -3.09 -23.26
CA TYR A 256 10.11 -2.07 -23.04
C TYR A 256 10.72 -0.73 -22.62
N LYS A 257 11.59 -0.72 -21.61
CA LYS A 257 12.29 0.49 -21.14
C LYS A 257 13.13 1.13 -22.24
N LYS A 258 13.79 0.33 -23.08
CA LYS A 258 14.54 0.83 -24.23
C LYS A 258 13.61 1.57 -25.21
N LYS A 259 12.48 0.96 -25.58
CA LYS A 259 11.49 1.57 -26.49
C LYS A 259 10.85 2.84 -25.90
N GLU A 260 10.57 2.85 -24.61
CA GLU A 260 10.02 4.03 -23.93
C GLU A 260 11.01 5.20 -23.92
N ASN A 261 12.29 4.94 -23.64
CA ASN A 261 13.33 5.96 -23.69
C ASN A 261 13.52 6.52 -25.11
N GLU A 262 13.54 5.66 -26.12
CA GLU A 262 13.61 6.09 -27.52
C GLU A 262 12.40 6.95 -27.91
N ARG A 263 11.20 6.63 -27.41
CA ARG A 263 9.98 7.43 -27.64
C ARG A 263 10.07 8.80 -26.95
N LYS A 264 10.53 8.87 -25.71
CA LYS A 264 10.74 10.13 -24.97
C LYS A 264 11.76 11.02 -25.68
N GLU A 265 12.84 10.45 -26.15
CA GLU A 265 13.87 11.19 -26.89
C GLU A 265 13.35 11.73 -28.22
N ARG A 266 12.58 10.94 -28.98
CA ARG A 266 11.91 11.42 -30.21
C ARG A 266 10.91 12.54 -29.91
N GLN A 267 10.18 12.50 -28.79
CA GLN A 267 9.27 13.57 -28.40
C GLN A 267 10.04 14.84 -28.02
N ARG A 268 11.15 14.71 -27.28
CA ARG A 268 12.02 15.84 -26.93
C ARG A 268 12.56 16.52 -28.18
N LEU A 269 13.13 15.75 -29.12
CA LEU A 269 13.65 16.28 -30.40
C LEU A 269 12.55 16.93 -31.25
N LYS A 270 11.31 16.42 -31.24
CA LYS A 270 10.18 17.07 -31.90
C LYS A 270 9.79 18.40 -31.25
N ARG A 271 9.83 18.52 -29.92
CA ARG A 271 9.58 19.78 -29.21
C ARG A 271 10.69 20.81 -29.51
N GLU A 272 11.95 20.40 -29.46
CA GLU A 272 13.08 21.28 -29.77
C GLU A 272 13.05 21.80 -31.21
N ARG A 273 12.61 20.97 -32.20
CA ARG A 273 12.40 21.39 -33.60
C ARG A 273 11.21 22.33 -33.79
N ARG A 274 10.24 22.35 -32.92
CA ARG A 274 9.08 23.28 -32.97
C ARG A 274 9.37 24.62 -32.29
N MET A 275 10.43 24.71 -31.52
CA MET A 275 10.85 25.92 -30.82
C MET A 275 11.97 26.66 -31.54
N ARG A 276 12.47 26.10 -32.66
CA ARG A 276 13.35 26.76 -33.64
C ARG A 276 12.55 27.16 -34.88
#